data_ae7bfca06f2986641e8815982f1866ef
#
_entry.id   ae7bfca06f2986641e8815982f1866ef
#
_cell.length_a   1.000
_cell.length_b   1.000
_cell.length_c   1.000
_cell.angle_alpha   90.00
_cell.angle_beta   90.00
_cell.angle_gamma   90.00
#
_symmetry.space_group_name_H-M   'P 1'
#
loop_
_entity.id
_entity.type
_entity.pdbx_description
1 polymer ?
#
loop_
_entity_poly.entity_id
_entity_poly.type
_entity_poly.pdbx_seq_one_letter_code
_entity_poly.pdbx_strand_id
1 'polypeptide(L)'
;MLLGCAILSSAALAQPAVDVAPEAAGVSTPRAVVRASRYMAVTANPYATRAAQEILRAGGSAVDAAIAAQLVLNLTEPQSSGIGGGAFIVHYDAASRRMAAYDGRETAPAAARPDRFLKPDGKPVSFREAVQSGMAVGTPGLLRVLEMAHAKHGKLPWARLFAPAMTVAEQGFLVSPRLHLLLSTDPALRQDVAARAYFYNPDGSARAVGYLLKNPAFAALLRRIAAGGAEAFYTGAVARDIAAAVAVQARPGDLTEADLAAYRARQREVLCGRYRAYTLCGMPPPGSGTTTVLAILGLLERFEMDRLRPESAAAVHLFSEAGRLAYADRDRYVADPDFADVPTAGLINRAYLRGRSELIRPERSMGRAQAGAPPGASLAYAGDEDSEVPATSHLSIVDAGGNAVAMTTTIESQFGARIMVHGFLLNNQMTDFAWLPEDNGRPVANRIEPGKRPRSSMAPTLVFDNAGKLKLVIGAPGGHAIINFVAKTLIGVLDWQLDIQQAIALPNMGSRNRNTEIERGSILEGTADALRAMGHEVGLTDFPSGLHGILVTPEGLMGGSDPRREGEAMGETDALSAPQGGAAVDREH
;
A
#
# COMPACT_ATOMS: atom_id res chain seq x y z
N MET A 1 39.93 47.66 9.73
CA MET A 1 39.54 46.78 8.63
C MET A 1 38.92 45.55 9.24
N LEU A 2 37.60 45.56 9.38
CA LEU A 2 36.82 44.42 9.88
C LEU A 2 36.21 43.70 8.66
N LEU A 3 36.67 42.49 8.36
CA LEU A 3 36.07 41.62 7.36
C LEU A 3 34.81 41.00 7.94
N GLY A 4 33.66 41.41 7.46
CA GLY A 4 32.39 40.74 7.74
C GLY A 4 32.26 39.46 6.90
N CYS A 5 32.23 38.30 7.57
CA CYS A 5 31.91 37.04 6.95
C CYS A 5 30.40 36.96 6.77
N ALA A 6 29.90 37.11 5.53
CA ALA A 6 28.50 36.87 5.20
C ALA A 6 28.27 35.35 5.14
N ILE A 7 27.53 34.82 6.10
CA ILE A 7 27.03 33.46 6.07
C ILE A 7 25.85 33.44 5.09
N LEU A 8 26.08 32.91 3.88
CA LEU A 8 25.03 32.58 2.94
C LEU A 8 24.30 31.33 3.44
N SER A 9 23.15 31.54 4.09
CA SER A 9 22.19 30.46 4.34
C SER A 9 21.61 30.00 3.01
N SER A 10 22.08 28.84 2.52
CA SER A 10 21.42 28.15 1.42
C SER A 10 20.06 27.64 1.91
N ALA A 11 19.00 28.32 1.51
CA ALA A 11 17.65 27.81 1.67
C ALA A 11 17.54 26.53 0.82
N ALA A 12 17.42 25.37 1.47
CA ALA A 12 17.04 24.14 0.81
C ALA A 12 15.70 24.42 0.10
N LEU A 13 15.70 24.22 -1.22
CA LEU A 13 14.47 24.28 -2.02
C LEU A 13 13.59 23.09 -1.60
N ALA A 14 12.69 23.35 -0.66
CA ALA A 14 11.65 22.38 -0.31
C ALA A 14 10.87 22.03 -1.58
N GLN A 15 10.71 20.73 -1.87
CA GLN A 15 9.79 20.30 -2.92
C GLN A 15 8.42 20.90 -2.62
N PRO A 16 7.69 21.41 -3.64
CA PRO A 16 6.35 21.95 -3.42
C PRO A 16 5.48 20.85 -2.82
N ALA A 17 4.75 21.19 -1.76
CA ALA A 17 3.77 20.30 -1.17
C ALA A 17 2.88 19.74 -2.30
N VAL A 18 2.76 18.41 -2.35
CA VAL A 18 1.98 17.74 -3.38
C VAL A 18 0.52 18.14 -3.19
N ASP A 19 0.01 18.99 -4.06
CA ASP A 19 -1.38 19.47 -4.05
C ASP A 19 -2.31 18.44 -4.75
N VAL A 20 -2.15 17.17 -4.38
CA VAL A 20 -3.05 16.09 -4.78
C VAL A 20 -3.64 15.53 -3.49
N ALA A 21 -4.92 15.77 -3.30
CA ALA A 21 -5.63 15.21 -2.16
C ALA A 21 -5.45 13.68 -2.14
N PRO A 22 -5.15 13.08 -0.98
CA PRO A 22 -5.18 11.63 -0.85
C PRO A 22 -6.56 11.12 -1.28
N GLU A 23 -6.64 9.86 -1.72
CA GLU A 23 -7.94 9.24 -2.02
C GLU A 23 -8.94 9.57 -0.91
N ALA A 24 -10.08 10.17 -1.28
CA ALA A 24 -11.08 10.55 -0.29
C ALA A 24 -11.52 9.34 0.53
N ALA A 25 -11.60 9.51 1.84
CA ALA A 25 -12.28 8.56 2.70
C ALA A 25 -13.76 8.49 2.30
N GLY A 26 -14.30 7.28 2.28
CA GLY A 26 -15.76 7.11 2.21
C GLY A 26 -16.42 7.59 3.50
N VAL A 27 -17.73 7.54 3.55
CA VAL A 27 -18.46 7.72 4.80
C VAL A 27 -18.05 6.60 5.75
N SER A 28 -17.49 6.94 6.92
CA SER A 28 -17.09 5.94 7.92
C SER A 28 -18.32 5.19 8.42
N THR A 29 -18.33 3.88 8.24
CA THR A 29 -19.42 3.01 8.69
C THR A 29 -18.90 2.06 9.78
N PRO A 30 -19.42 2.13 11.01
CA PRO A 30 -19.02 1.19 12.06
C PRO A 30 -19.16 -0.26 11.61
N ARG A 31 -18.16 -1.08 11.93
CA ARG A 31 -18.11 -2.49 11.54
C ARG A 31 -17.94 -3.35 12.78
N ALA A 32 -18.60 -4.51 12.78
CA ALA A 32 -18.39 -5.55 13.77
C ALA A 32 -17.25 -6.47 13.34
N VAL A 33 -16.55 -7.07 14.30
CA VAL A 33 -15.59 -8.13 14.04
C VAL A 33 -16.31 -9.36 13.47
N VAL A 34 -15.76 -9.93 12.40
CA VAL A 34 -16.26 -11.18 11.79
C VAL A 34 -15.48 -12.37 12.37
N ARG A 35 -16.18 -13.44 12.74
CA ARG A 35 -15.57 -14.65 13.30
C ARG A 35 -15.74 -15.83 12.36
N ALA A 36 -14.74 -16.70 12.31
CA ALA A 36 -14.72 -17.92 11.52
C ALA A 36 -13.83 -18.96 12.19
N SER A 37 -14.04 -20.25 11.91
CA SER A 37 -13.26 -21.33 12.53
C SER A 37 -12.16 -21.88 11.62
N ARG A 38 -12.31 -21.83 10.28
CA ARG A 38 -11.47 -22.58 9.35
C ARG A 38 -10.66 -21.70 8.38
N TYR A 39 -11.32 -20.74 7.74
CA TYR A 39 -10.68 -19.86 6.79
C TYR A 39 -11.34 -18.47 6.78
N MET A 40 -10.59 -17.49 6.35
CA MET A 40 -11.07 -16.12 6.28
C MET A 40 -10.35 -15.34 5.19
N ALA A 41 -11.09 -14.45 4.52
CA ALA A 41 -10.55 -13.42 3.64
C ALA A 41 -11.05 -12.05 4.07
N VAL A 42 -10.16 -11.06 4.10
CA VAL A 42 -10.48 -9.65 4.33
C VAL A 42 -9.85 -8.84 3.20
N THR A 43 -10.66 -8.17 2.42
CA THR A 43 -10.20 -7.41 1.25
C THR A 43 -10.86 -6.04 1.13
N ALA A 44 -10.36 -5.20 0.22
CA ALA A 44 -10.79 -3.82 0.06
C ALA A 44 -12.22 -3.65 -0.52
N ASN A 45 -12.82 -4.72 -1.06
CA ASN A 45 -14.14 -4.63 -1.68
C ASN A 45 -14.94 -5.94 -1.50
N PRO A 46 -16.27 -5.89 -1.23
CA PRO A 46 -17.10 -7.07 -1.02
C PRO A 46 -17.10 -8.08 -2.18
N TYR A 47 -17.04 -7.61 -3.43
CA TYR A 47 -16.94 -8.51 -4.59
C TYR A 47 -15.64 -9.33 -4.57
N ALA A 48 -14.53 -8.70 -4.21
CA ALA A 48 -13.24 -9.38 -4.11
C ALA A 48 -13.19 -10.35 -2.92
N THR A 49 -13.79 -9.97 -1.79
CA THR A 49 -13.89 -10.86 -0.62
C THR A 49 -14.71 -12.11 -0.93
N ARG A 50 -15.85 -11.95 -1.66
CA ARG A 50 -16.66 -13.09 -2.14
C ARG A 50 -15.89 -13.99 -3.09
N ALA A 51 -15.12 -13.43 -4.02
CA ALA A 51 -14.26 -14.20 -4.91
C ALA A 51 -13.23 -15.04 -4.14
N ALA A 52 -12.55 -14.44 -3.16
CA ALA A 52 -11.64 -15.17 -2.27
C ALA A 52 -12.34 -16.29 -1.50
N GLN A 53 -13.52 -16.00 -0.92
CA GLN A 53 -14.31 -17.00 -0.18
C GLN A 53 -14.76 -18.17 -1.08
N GLU A 54 -15.17 -17.91 -2.32
CA GLU A 54 -15.52 -18.93 -3.31
C GLU A 54 -14.34 -19.88 -3.54
N ILE A 55 -13.15 -19.34 -3.75
CA ILE A 55 -11.92 -20.12 -3.97
C ILE A 55 -11.55 -20.93 -2.72
N LEU A 56 -11.61 -20.32 -1.52
CA LEU A 56 -11.34 -21.03 -0.26
C LEU A 56 -12.34 -22.17 -0.02
N ARG A 57 -13.62 -21.93 -0.28
CA ARG A 57 -14.68 -22.97 -0.19
C ARG A 57 -14.45 -24.13 -1.16
N ALA A 58 -13.89 -23.86 -2.33
CA ALA A 58 -13.53 -24.86 -3.32
C ALA A 58 -12.24 -25.63 -2.98
N GLY A 59 -11.63 -25.39 -1.81
CA GLY A 59 -10.40 -26.04 -1.35
C GLY A 59 -9.11 -25.38 -1.87
N GLY A 60 -9.20 -24.18 -2.42
CA GLY A 60 -8.04 -23.40 -2.85
C GLY A 60 -7.16 -22.97 -1.67
N SER A 61 -5.90 -22.67 -1.98
CA SER A 61 -4.94 -22.12 -1.02
C SER A 61 -5.20 -20.64 -0.76
N ALA A 62 -4.54 -20.09 0.26
CA ALA A 62 -4.55 -18.64 0.53
C ALA A 62 -4.01 -17.84 -0.68
N VAL A 63 -3.04 -18.39 -1.43
CA VAL A 63 -2.51 -17.77 -2.66
C VAL A 63 -3.55 -17.82 -3.79
N ASP A 64 -4.25 -18.94 -3.98
CA ASP A 64 -5.33 -19.03 -4.98
C ASP A 64 -6.41 -18.00 -4.72
N ALA A 65 -6.83 -17.86 -3.47
CA ALA A 65 -7.83 -16.89 -3.06
C ALA A 65 -7.35 -15.44 -3.25
N ALA A 66 -6.08 -15.16 -2.95
CA ALA A 66 -5.48 -13.85 -3.17
C ALA A 66 -5.47 -13.45 -4.65
N ILE A 67 -5.17 -14.39 -5.55
CA ILE A 67 -5.19 -14.16 -7.00
C ILE A 67 -6.60 -13.81 -7.47
N ALA A 68 -7.61 -14.61 -7.09
CA ALA A 68 -8.98 -14.36 -7.50
C ALA A 68 -9.51 -13.01 -6.97
N ALA A 69 -9.23 -12.68 -5.71
CA ALA A 69 -9.58 -11.39 -5.12
C ALA A 69 -8.91 -10.23 -5.87
N GLN A 70 -7.62 -10.35 -6.15
CA GLN A 70 -6.86 -9.31 -6.85
C GLN A 70 -7.40 -9.02 -8.25
N LEU A 71 -7.76 -10.05 -8.99
CA LEU A 71 -8.32 -9.88 -10.33
C LEU A 71 -9.70 -9.18 -10.30
N VAL A 72 -10.49 -9.40 -9.23
CA VAL A 72 -11.75 -8.68 -9.00
C VAL A 72 -11.49 -7.24 -8.55
N LEU A 73 -10.47 -6.99 -7.70
CA LEU A 73 -10.09 -5.63 -7.29
C LEU A 73 -9.72 -4.74 -8.49
N ASN A 74 -9.12 -5.30 -9.54
CA ASN A 74 -8.86 -4.55 -10.78
C ASN A 74 -10.14 -3.93 -11.40
N LEU A 75 -11.31 -4.54 -11.15
CA LEU A 75 -12.62 -4.04 -11.62
C LEU A 75 -13.25 -3.09 -10.61
N THR A 76 -13.28 -3.50 -9.34
CA THR A 76 -14.07 -2.86 -8.30
C THR A 76 -13.32 -1.79 -7.51
N GLU A 77 -12.00 -1.82 -7.53
CA GLU A 77 -11.07 -0.84 -6.97
C GLU A 77 -10.07 -0.34 -8.05
N PRO A 78 -10.52 0.04 -9.28
CA PRO A 78 -9.62 0.37 -10.38
C PRO A 78 -8.77 1.62 -10.10
N GLN A 79 -9.19 2.44 -9.15
CA GLN A 79 -8.44 3.61 -8.69
C GLN A 79 -7.22 3.25 -7.84
N SER A 80 -7.17 2.03 -7.29
CA SER A 80 -6.20 1.65 -6.25
C SER A 80 -5.19 0.61 -6.73
N SER A 81 -5.64 -0.40 -7.50
CA SER A 81 -4.78 -1.52 -7.91
C SER A 81 -5.28 -2.21 -9.18
N GLY A 82 -4.41 -2.97 -9.82
CA GLY A 82 -4.75 -3.73 -11.02
C GLY A 82 -3.53 -4.35 -11.70
N ILE A 83 -3.79 -5.14 -12.76
CA ILE A 83 -2.74 -5.87 -13.49
C ILE A 83 -1.73 -4.96 -14.20
N GLY A 84 -2.06 -3.68 -14.36
CA GLY A 84 -1.14 -2.66 -14.87
C GLY A 84 -0.17 -2.10 -13.82
N GLY A 85 -0.13 -2.67 -12.63
CA GLY A 85 0.71 -2.27 -11.51
C GLY A 85 1.54 -3.41 -10.91
N GLY A 86 1.77 -3.34 -9.59
CA GLY A 86 2.58 -4.31 -8.87
C GLY A 86 2.04 -4.67 -7.49
N ALA A 87 2.74 -5.58 -6.82
CA ALA A 87 2.39 -6.03 -5.48
C ALA A 87 3.59 -6.57 -4.70
N PHE A 88 3.44 -6.55 -3.36
CA PHE A 88 4.22 -7.36 -2.44
C PHE A 88 3.32 -8.41 -1.78
N ILE A 89 3.81 -9.66 -1.74
CA ILE A 89 3.12 -10.79 -1.14
C ILE A 89 4.03 -11.40 -0.06
N VAL A 90 3.51 -11.56 1.15
CA VAL A 90 4.15 -12.35 2.19
C VAL A 90 3.28 -13.55 2.47
N HIS A 91 3.85 -14.72 2.28
CA HIS A 91 3.19 -16.01 2.44
C HIS A 91 3.78 -16.78 3.62
N TYR A 92 2.91 -17.46 4.38
CA TYR A 92 3.28 -18.41 5.42
C TYR A 92 2.66 -19.78 5.12
N ASP A 93 3.50 -20.80 5.09
CA ASP A 93 3.09 -22.21 5.02
C ASP A 93 3.07 -22.80 6.43
N ALA A 94 1.88 -23.14 6.90
CA ALA A 94 1.66 -23.60 8.26
C ALA A 94 2.23 -25.00 8.52
N ALA A 95 2.26 -25.87 7.51
CA ALA A 95 2.75 -27.25 7.65
C ALA A 95 4.29 -27.27 7.83
N SER A 96 5.00 -26.52 7.00
CA SER A 96 6.47 -26.42 7.07
C SER A 96 6.96 -25.30 7.98
N ARG A 97 6.08 -24.40 8.43
CA ARG A 97 6.41 -23.15 9.16
C ARG A 97 7.37 -22.23 8.40
N ARG A 98 7.37 -22.32 7.08
CA ARG A 98 8.24 -21.51 6.21
C ARG A 98 7.50 -20.29 5.69
N MET A 99 8.25 -19.21 5.51
CA MET A 99 7.74 -17.98 4.92
C MET A 99 8.47 -17.68 3.62
N ALA A 100 7.80 -16.93 2.74
CA ALA A 100 8.37 -16.39 1.51
C ALA A 100 7.82 -15.00 1.26
N ALA A 101 8.66 -14.09 0.77
CA ALA A 101 8.28 -12.79 0.27
C ALA A 101 8.42 -12.77 -1.26
N TYR A 102 7.39 -12.26 -1.95
CA TYR A 102 7.36 -12.15 -3.40
C TYR A 102 7.25 -10.70 -3.80
N ASP A 103 8.22 -10.25 -4.58
CA ASP A 103 8.40 -8.89 -5.06
C ASP A 103 7.95 -8.80 -6.53
N GLY A 104 6.78 -8.23 -6.71
CA GLY A 104 6.22 -7.85 -8.01
C GLY A 104 6.19 -6.34 -8.20
N ARG A 105 7.10 -5.60 -7.56
CA ARG A 105 7.25 -4.16 -7.74
C ARG A 105 7.62 -3.85 -9.19
N GLU A 106 7.10 -2.78 -9.72
CA GLU A 106 7.40 -2.29 -11.06
C GLU A 106 8.90 -1.99 -11.20
N THR A 107 9.42 -2.11 -12.41
CA THR A 107 10.79 -1.70 -12.73
C THR A 107 10.81 -0.50 -13.65
N ALA A 108 11.82 0.35 -13.50
CA ALA A 108 12.09 1.40 -14.46
C ALA A 108 12.39 0.81 -15.84
N PRO A 109 11.84 1.37 -16.94
CA PRO A 109 12.20 0.97 -18.31
C PRO A 109 13.72 1.07 -18.55
N ALA A 110 14.23 0.29 -19.50
CA ALA A 110 15.66 0.27 -19.84
C ALA A 110 16.20 1.62 -20.32
N ALA A 111 15.34 2.47 -20.88
CA ALA A 111 15.69 3.83 -21.32
C ALA A 111 15.51 4.90 -20.23
N ALA A 112 15.11 4.51 -19.00
CA ALA A 112 14.84 5.46 -17.93
C ALA A 112 16.11 6.23 -17.50
N ARG A 113 15.97 7.54 -17.33
CA ARG A 113 17.05 8.43 -16.93
C ARG A 113 16.77 9.04 -15.55
N PRO A 114 17.83 9.34 -14.77
CA PRO A 114 17.68 9.94 -13.44
C PRO A 114 16.98 11.30 -13.43
N ASP A 115 17.10 12.06 -14.51
CA ASP A 115 16.57 13.41 -14.69
C ASP A 115 15.18 13.47 -15.35
N ARG A 116 14.50 12.32 -15.54
CA ARG A 116 13.26 12.23 -16.35
C ARG A 116 12.11 13.14 -15.87
N PHE A 117 12.06 13.50 -14.60
CA PHE A 117 11.07 14.42 -14.03
C PHE A 117 11.59 15.83 -13.79
N LEU A 118 12.75 16.16 -14.36
CA LEU A 118 13.31 17.51 -14.29
C LEU A 118 13.01 18.31 -15.56
N LYS A 119 12.81 19.59 -15.35
CA LYS A 119 12.77 20.61 -16.42
C LYS A 119 14.19 20.94 -16.88
N PRO A 120 14.36 21.62 -18.03
CA PRO A 120 15.68 22.05 -18.50
C PRO A 120 16.45 22.95 -17.51
N ASP A 121 15.75 23.63 -16.60
CA ASP A 121 16.35 24.44 -15.53
C ASP A 121 16.73 23.62 -14.28
N GLY A 122 16.64 22.28 -14.34
CA GLY A 122 16.97 21.37 -13.26
C GLY A 122 15.90 21.26 -12.16
N LYS A 123 14.78 21.98 -12.27
CA LYS A 123 13.69 21.89 -11.29
C LYS A 123 12.74 20.75 -11.60
N PRO A 124 12.17 20.10 -10.58
CA PRO A 124 11.12 19.09 -10.81
C PRO A 124 9.91 19.68 -11.54
N VAL A 125 9.27 18.86 -12.37
CA VAL A 125 7.92 19.14 -12.89
C VAL A 125 6.90 19.06 -11.75
N SER A 126 5.67 19.53 -11.97
CA SER A 126 4.62 19.31 -10.97
C SER A 126 4.24 17.83 -10.89
N PHE A 127 3.79 17.36 -9.73
CA PHE A 127 3.36 15.97 -9.55
C PHE A 127 2.26 15.60 -10.55
N ARG A 128 1.27 16.47 -10.74
CA ARG A 128 0.21 16.29 -11.73
C ARG A 128 0.76 16.07 -13.14
N GLU A 129 1.74 16.89 -13.54
CA GLU A 129 2.35 16.81 -14.87
C GLU A 129 3.15 15.51 -15.05
N ALA A 130 3.83 15.05 -14.00
CA ALA A 130 4.54 13.77 -14.01
C ALA A 130 3.57 12.59 -14.14
N VAL A 131 2.57 12.51 -13.28
CA VAL A 131 1.59 11.41 -13.21
C VAL A 131 0.79 11.26 -14.50
N GLN A 132 0.42 12.38 -15.14
CA GLN A 132 -0.36 12.39 -16.40
C GLN A 132 0.54 12.25 -17.63
N SER A 133 1.60 11.44 -17.54
CA SER A 133 2.55 11.23 -18.62
C SER A 133 2.87 9.76 -18.82
N GLY A 134 3.25 9.38 -20.02
CA GLY A 134 3.80 8.05 -20.29
C GLY A 134 5.10 7.77 -19.51
N MET A 135 5.84 8.84 -19.14
CA MET A 135 7.09 8.74 -18.36
C MET A 135 6.86 8.22 -16.94
N ALA A 136 5.64 8.32 -16.41
CA ALA A 136 5.31 7.83 -15.08
C ALA A 136 5.12 6.31 -15.03
N VAL A 137 4.93 5.64 -16.17
CA VAL A 137 4.61 4.21 -16.21
C VAL A 137 5.87 3.38 -16.03
N GLY A 138 5.89 2.59 -14.95
CA GLY A 138 6.87 1.53 -14.75
C GLY A 138 6.39 0.21 -15.36
N THR A 139 7.33 -0.72 -15.61
CA THR A 139 7.01 -2.04 -16.13
C THR A 139 6.16 -2.82 -15.13
N PRO A 140 4.90 -3.18 -15.43
CA PRO A 140 4.02 -3.87 -14.50
C PRO A 140 4.57 -5.22 -14.02
N GLY A 141 4.38 -5.52 -12.74
CA GLY A 141 4.92 -6.74 -12.13
C GLY A 141 3.88 -7.70 -11.58
N LEU A 142 2.62 -7.26 -11.45
CA LEU A 142 1.59 -7.99 -10.72
C LEU A 142 1.39 -9.42 -11.24
N LEU A 143 1.15 -9.61 -12.53
CA LEU A 143 0.84 -10.96 -13.05
C LEU A 143 2.01 -11.92 -12.91
N ARG A 144 3.27 -11.46 -13.06
CA ARG A 144 4.45 -12.31 -12.84
C ARG A 144 4.60 -12.75 -11.39
N VAL A 145 4.31 -11.86 -10.44
CA VAL A 145 4.40 -12.24 -9.02
C VAL A 145 3.28 -13.17 -8.59
N LEU A 146 2.07 -12.98 -9.13
CA LEU A 146 0.95 -13.91 -8.89
C LEU A 146 1.23 -15.30 -9.46
N GLU A 147 1.74 -15.39 -10.71
CA GLU A 147 2.14 -16.66 -11.34
C GLU A 147 3.26 -17.34 -10.56
N MET A 148 4.28 -16.59 -10.11
CA MET A 148 5.37 -17.13 -9.29
C MET A 148 4.88 -17.69 -7.96
N ALA A 149 4.00 -17.00 -7.27
CA ALA A 149 3.43 -17.46 -6.00
C ALA A 149 2.51 -18.68 -6.22
N HIS A 150 1.68 -18.66 -7.28
CA HIS A 150 0.82 -19.78 -7.64
C HIS A 150 1.60 -21.04 -7.97
N ALA A 151 2.67 -20.94 -8.74
CA ALA A 151 3.51 -22.10 -9.10
C ALA A 151 4.08 -22.85 -7.88
N LYS A 152 4.20 -22.18 -6.72
CA LYS A 152 4.76 -22.73 -5.49
C LYS A 152 3.70 -23.15 -4.47
N HIS A 153 2.58 -22.44 -4.42
CA HIS A 153 1.60 -22.53 -3.33
C HIS A 153 0.16 -22.71 -3.83
N GLY A 154 -0.08 -22.65 -5.14
CA GLY A 154 -1.39 -22.91 -5.73
C GLY A 154 -1.84 -24.35 -5.55
N LYS A 155 -3.13 -24.55 -5.28
CA LYS A 155 -3.80 -25.85 -5.21
C LYS A 155 -4.79 -26.06 -6.33
N LEU A 156 -5.42 -24.99 -6.81
CA LEU A 156 -6.36 -25.03 -7.91
C LEU A 156 -5.67 -24.67 -9.23
N PRO A 157 -6.17 -25.16 -10.37
CA PRO A 157 -5.63 -24.78 -11.68
C PRO A 157 -5.68 -23.26 -11.89
N TRP A 158 -4.61 -22.69 -12.43
CA TRP A 158 -4.47 -21.24 -12.70
C TRP A 158 -5.70 -20.64 -13.37
N ALA A 159 -6.19 -21.26 -14.45
CA ALA A 159 -7.34 -20.77 -15.20
C ALA A 159 -8.62 -20.64 -14.37
N ARG A 160 -8.80 -21.48 -13.33
CA ARG A 160 -9.96 -21.45 -12.45
C ARG A 160 -10.02 -20.17 -11.62
N LEU A 161 -8.87 -19.60 -11.26
CA LEU A 161 -8.77 -18.41 -10.41
C LEU A 161 -9.27 -17.16 -11.10
N PHE A 162 -9.38 -17.17 -12.42
CA PHE A 162 -9.87 -16.06 -13.24
C PHE A 162 -11.39 -16.02 -13.36
N ALA A 163 -12.07 -17.14 -13.10
CA ALA A 163 -13.52 -17.26 -13.32
C ALA A 163 -14.34 -16.22 -12.55
N PRO A 164 -14.09 -15.92 -11.25
CA PRO A 164 -14.84 -14.90 -10.54
C PRO A 164 -14.72 -13.51 -11.19
N ALA A 165 -13.50 -13.10 -11.57
CA ALA A 165 -13.26 -11.81 -12.20
C ALA A 165 -13.88 -11.72 -13.61
N MET A 166 -13.82 -12.79 -14.39
CA MET A 166 -14.50 -12.87 -15.70
C MET A 166 -16.00 -12.70 -15.53
N THR A 167 -16.60 -13.38 -14.55
CA THR A 167 -18.03 -13.26 -14.25
C THR A 167 -18.40 -11.81 -13.88
N VAL A 168 -17.65 -11.18 -12.98
CA VAL A 168 -17.87 -9.78 -12.59
C VAL A 168 -17.70 -8.83 -13.78
N ALA A 169 -16.71 -9.06 -14.63
CA ALA A 169 -16.46 -8.23 -15.82
C ALA A 169 -17.61 -8.32 -16.83
N GLU A 170 -18.21 -9.49 -17.03
CA GLU A 170 -19.27 -9.75 -18.01
C GLU A 170 -20.66 -9.39 -17.50
N GLN A 171 -20.95 -9.81 -16.27
CA GLN A 171 -22.28 -9.55 -15.67
C GLN A 171 -22.38 -8.13 -15.13
N GLY A 172 -21.26 -7.54 -14.72
CA GLY A 172 -21.13 -6.22 -14.17
C GLY A 172 -21.09 -6.21 -12.65
N PHE A 173 -20.68 -5.08 -12.11
CA PHE A 173 -20.70 -4.73 -10.69
C PHE A 173 -21.31 -3.35 -10.52
N LEU A 174 -21.82 -3.05 -9.34
CA LEU A 174 -22.42 -1.76 -9.05
C LEU A 174 -21.34 -0.74 -8.71
N VAL A 175 -21.37 0.42 -9.37
CA VAL A 175 -20.52 1.56 -9.02
C VAL A 175 -20.78 1.94 -7.56
N SER A 176 -19.74 1.91 -6.76
CA SER A 176 -19.83 2.24 -5.33
C SER A 176 -19.82 3.74 -5.09
N PRO A 177 -20.27 4.22 -3.90
CA PRO A 177 -20.15 5.62 -3.52
C PRO A 177 -18.72 6.16 -3.62
N ARG A 178 -17.73 5.35 -3.20
CA ARG A 178 -16.30 5.70 -3.28
C ARG A 178 -15.83 5.82 -4.72
N LEU A 179 -16.10 4.82 -5.56
CA LEU A 179 -15.70 4.88 -6.97
C LEU A 179 -16.34 6.09 -7.68
N HIS A 180 -17.62 6.34 -7.45
CA HIS A 180 -18.32 7.50 -8.01
C HIS A 180 -17.67 8.84 -7.60
N LEU A 181 -17.36 9.00 -6.30
CA LEU A 181 -16.70 10.19 -5.77
C LEU A 181 -15.37 10.43 -6.46
N LEU A 182 -14.53 9.39 -6.54
CA LEU A 182 -13.19 9.50 -7.12
C LEU A 182 -13.22 9.77 -8.62
N LEU A 183 -14.16 9.16 -9.36
CA LEU A 183 -14.40 9.47 -10.77
C LEU A 183 -14.86 10.92 -10.98
N SER A 184 -15.70 11.44 -10.07
CA SER A 184 -16.23 12.80 -10.15
C SER A 184 -15.16 13.87 -9.91
N THR A 185 -14.13 13.54 -9.11
CA THR A 185 -13.07 14.46 -8.69
C THR A 185 -11.79 14.36 -9.52
N ASP A 186 -11.70 13.41 -10.47
CA ASP A 186 -10.54 13.27 -11.36
C ASP A 186 -10.84 13.73 -12.80
N PRO A 187 -10.54 15.00 -13.16
CA PRO A 187 -10.77 15.51 -14.50
C PRO A 187 -9.80 14.93 -15.54
N ALA A 188 -8.66 14.39 -15.11
CA ALA A 188 -7.63 13.91 -16.03
C ALA A 188 -7.98 12.55 -16.62
N LEU A 189 -8.61 11.67 -15.85
CA LEU A 189 -9.04 10.36 -16.33
C LEU A 189 -10.01 10.46 -17.53
N ARG A 190 -10.82 11.51 -17.60
CA ARG A 190 -11.74 11.79 -18.72
C ARG A 190 -11.03 12.12 -20.05
N GLN A 191 -9.73 12.43 -20.02
CA GLN A 191 -8.98 12.74 -21.24
C GLN A 191 -8.59 11.47 -21.99
N ASP A 192 -8.42 10.34 -21.29
CA ASP A 192 -8.23 9.05 -21.95
C ASP A 192 -9.53 8.56 -22.58
N VAL A 193 -9.48 8.21 -23.87
CA VAL A 193 -10.67 7.85 -24.65
C VAL A 193 -11.34 6.58 -24.11
N ALA A 194 -10.55 5.57 -23.76
CA ALA A 194 -11.06 4.29 -23.28
C ALA A 194 -11.65 4.44 -21.86
N ALA A 195 -10.96 5.15 -20.98
CA ALA A 195 -11.44 5.42 -19.61
C ALA A 195 -12.71 6.28 -19.64
N ARG A 196 -12.78 7.30 -20.50
CA ARG A 196 -13.97 8.12 -20.67
C ARG A 196 -15.18 7.29 -21.12
N ALA A 197 -15.01 6.43 -22.11
CA ALA A 197 -16.08 5.57 -22.60
C ALA A 197 -16.58 4.59 -21.53
N TYR A 198 -15.71 4.15 -20.66
CA TYR A 198 -16.01 3.17 -19.63
C TYR A 198 -16.64 3.80 -18.37
N PHE A 199 -15.99 4.81 -17.79
CA PHE A 199 -16.33 5.37 -16.48
C PHE A 199 -17.33 6.53 -16.52
N TYR A 200 -17.56 7.14 -17.68
CA TYR A 200 -18.35 8.39 -17.77
C TYR A 200 -19.54 8.26 -18.72
N ASN A 201 -20.52 9.10 -18.52
CA ASN A 201 -21.66 9.29 -19.40
C ASN A 201 -21.25 10.17 -20.62
N PRO A 202 -22.05 10.19 -21.71
CA PRO A 202 -21.79 11.05 -22.87
C PRO A 202 -21.65 12.54 -22.56
N ASP A 203 -22.31 13.02 -21.50
CA ASP A 203 -22.23 14.41 -21.01
C ASP A 203 -20.96 14.69 -20.18
N GLY A 204 -20.12 13.66 -19.96
CA GLY A 204 -18.89 13.75 -19.16
C GLY A 204 -19.09 13.61 -17.66
N SER A 205 -20.31 13.38 -17.17
CA SER A 205 -20.54 13.05 -15.76
C SER A 205 -20.09 11.64 -15.44
N ALA A 206 -19.61 11.39 -14.20
CA ALA A 206 -19.24 10.05 -13.75
C ALA A 206 -20.46 9.13 -13.71
N ARG A 207 -20.29 7.82 -13.98
CA ARG A 207 -21.34 6.83 -13.77
C ARG A 207 -21.86 6.92 -12.34
N ALA A 208 -23.19 6.98 -12.19
CA ALA A 208 -23.85 7.17 -10.91
C ALA A 208 -23.64 5.96 -9.97
N VAL A 209 -23.73 6.20 -8.67
CA VAL A 209 -23.79 5.12 -7.66
C VAL A 209 -24.90 4.14 -8.02
N GLY A 210 -24.61 2.84 -7.98
CA GLY A 210 -25.56 1.80 -8.36
C GLY A 210 -25.66 1.53 -9.86
N TYR A 211 -24.93 2.26 -10.71
CA TYR A 211 -24.85 1.93 -12.14
C TYR A 211 -24.14 0.57 -12.33
N LEU A 212 -24.72 -0.32 -13.13
CA LEU A 212 -24.15 -1.62 -13.44
C LEU A 212 -23.05 -1.48 -14.50
N LEU A 213 -21.81 -1.50 -14.05
CA LEU A 213 -20.62 -1.30 -14.89
C LEU A 213 -20.08 -2.65 -15.37
N LYS A 214 -19.98 -2.84 -16.69
CA LYS A 214 -19.47 -4.06 -17.34
C LYS A 214 -18.18 -3.78 -18.08
N ASN A 215 -17.23 -4.73 -18.06
CA ASN A 215 -15.93 -4.57 -18.72
C ASN A 215 -15.60 -5.76 -19.63
N PRO A 216 -16.25 -5.87 -20.81
CA PRO A 216 -16.04 -6.99 -21.73
C PRO A 216 -14.60 -7.04 -22.28
N ALA A 217 -13.93 -5.89 -22.41
CA ALA A 217 -12.54 -5.83 -22.86
C ALA A 217 -11.60 -6.53 -21.86
N PHE A 218 -11.80 -6.26 -20.56
CA PHE A 218 -11.04 -6.91 -19.51
C PHE A 218 -11.36 -8.41 -19.40
N ALA A 219 -12.63 -8.80 -19.54
CA ALA A 219 -13.03 -10.22 -19.58
C ALA A 219 -12.31 -10.98 -20.71
N ALA A 220 -12.21 -10.37 -21.91
CA ALA A 220 -11.50 -10.97 -23.02
C ALA A 220 -10.00 -11.14 -22.75
N LEU A 221 -9.37 -10.13 -22.11
CA LEU A 221 -7.98 -10.21 -21.67
C LEU A 221 -7.77 -11.31 -20.63
N LEU A 222 -8.65 -11.36 -19.62
CA LEU A 222 -8.57 -12.39 -18.56
C LEU A 222 -8.64 -13.81 -19.14
N ARG A 223 -9.49 -14.07 -20.15
CA ARG A 223 -9.53 -15.37 -20.84
C ARG A 223 -8.20 -15.72 -21.50
N ARG A 224 -7.55 -14.75 -22.13
CA ARG A 224 -6.23 -14.95 -22.75
C ARG A 224 -5.16 -15.28 -21.70
N ILE A 225 -5.14 -14.56 -20.58
CA ILE A 225 -4.18 -14.81 -19.49
C ILE A 225 -4.48 -16.15 -18.79
N ALA A 226 -5.75 -16.49 -18.60
CA ALA A 226 -6.14 -17.77 -18.01
C ALA A 226 -5.66 -18.97 -18.84
N ALA A 227 -5.69 -18.84 -20.17
CA ALA A 227 -5.27 -19.90 -21.09
C ALA A 227 -3.75 -19.92 -21.35
N GLY A 228 -3.10 -18.75 -21.43
CA GLY A 228 -1.70 -18.62 -21.82
C GLY A 228 -0.72 -18.27 -20.70
N GLY A 229 -1.18 -18.24 -19.44
CA GLY A 229 -0.35 -17.78 -18.32
C GLY A 229 -0.08 -16.29 -18.36
N ALA A 230 0.78 -15.81 -17.47
CA ALA A 230 1.17 -14.41 -17.43
C ALA A 230 1.88 -13.96 -18.74
N GLU A 231 2.52 -14.89 -19.45
CA GLU A 231 3.21 -14.60 -20.72
C GLU A 231 2.30 -13.87 -21.73
N ALA A 232 0.99 -14.21 -21.76
CA ALA A 232 0.02 -13.58 -22.65
C ALA A 232 -0.19 -12.07 -22.42
N PHE A 233 0.26 -11.55 -21.29
CA PHE A 233 0.29 -10.12 -20.97
C PHE A 233 1.62 -9.47 -21.37
N TYR A 234 2.74 -10.16 -21.12
CA TYR A 234 4.08 -9.59 -21.24
C TYR A 234 4.66 -9.67 -22.66
N THR A 235 4.00 -10.37 -23.58
CA THR A 235 4.44 -10.52 -24.96
C THR A 235 3.28 -10.38 -25.95
N GLY A 236 3.61 -10.20 -27.22
CA GLY A 236 2.64 -10.17 -28.31
C GLY A 236 1.76 -8.92 -28.31
N ALA A 237 0.47 -9.08 -28.64
CA ALA A 237 -0.42 -7.94 -28.88
C ALA A 237 -0.66 -7.07 -27.63
N VAL A 238 -0.79 -7.68 -26.44
CA VAL A 238 -1.05 -6.91 -25.20
C VAL A 238 0.16 -6.05 -24.85
N ALA A 239 1.36 -6.61 -24.90
CA ALA A 239 2.60 -5.86 -24.65
C ALA A 239 2.79 -4.71 -25.65
N ARG A 240 2.51 -4.97 -26.93
CA ARG A 240 2.55 -3.93 -27.98
C ARG A 240 1.57 -2.80 -27.69
N ASP A 241 0.33 -3.12 -27.33
CA ASP A 241 -0.71 -2.14 -27.09
C ASP A 241 -0.39 -1.30 -25.83
N ILE A 242 0.21 -1.90 -24.79
CA ILE A 242 0.70 -1.17 -23.61
C ILE A 242 1.80 -0.19 -24.02
N ALA A 243 2.83 -0.65 -24.72
CA ALA A 243 3.94 0.19 -25.17
C ALA A 243 3.45 1.34 -26.06
N ALA A 244 2.55 1.05 -27.00
CA ALA A 244 1.94 2.06 -27.87
C ALA A 244 1.14 3.10 -27.08
N ALA A 245 0.32 2.67 -26.10
CA ALA A 245 -0.46 3.58 -25.26
C ALA A 245 0.41 4.54 -24.44
N VAL A 246 1.56 4.06 -23.96
CA VAL A 246 2.55 4.87 -23.23
C VAL A 246 3.28 5.86 -24.14
N ALA A 247 3.60 5.45 -25.36
CA ALA A 247 4.36 6.25 -26.32
C ALA A 247 3.56 7.42 -26.93
N VAL A 248 2.22 7.32 -27.00
CA VAL A 248 1.37 8.37 -27.63
C VAL A 248 0.92 9.46 -26.68
N GLN A 249 1.32 9.43 -25.40
CA GLN A 249 0.94 10.45 -24.44
C GLN A 249 1.54 11.83 -24.80
N ALA A 250 0.93 12.91 -24.32
CA ALA A 250 1.42 14.27 -24.53
C ALA A 250 2.88 14.47 -24.06
N ARG A 251 3.26 13.73 -23.02
CA ARG A 251 4.65 13.48 -22.61
C ARG A 251 4.90 11.98 -22.80
N PRO A 252 5.47 11.57 -23.93
CA PRO A 252 5.69 10.17 -24.24
C PRO A 252 6.55 9.47 -23.19
N GLY A 253 6.17 8.22 -22.85
CA GLY A 253 7.02 7.35 -22.07
C GLY A 253 7.92 6.48 -22.96
N ASP A 254 8.81 5.79 -22.31
CA ASP A 254 9.87 4.98 -22.95
C ASP A 254 9.74 3.47 -22.65
N LEU A 255 8.60 3.05 -22.08
CA LEU A 255 8.30 1.64 -21.84
C LEU A 255 8.13 0.90 -23.18
N THR A 256 8.88 -0.18 -23.38
CA THR A 256 8.89 -0.97 -24.62
C THR A 256 8.36 -2.38 -24.41
N GLU A 257 8.03 -3.08 -25.53
CA GLU A 257 7.72 -4.52 -25.51
C GLU A 257 8.89 -5.34 -24.92
N ALA A 258 10.13 -4.92 -25.14
CA ALA A 258 11.32 -5.57 -24.60
C ALA A 258 11.39 -5.46 -23.07
N ASP A 259 11.04 -4.32 -22.50
CA ASP A 259 10.96 -4.14 -21.04
C ASP A 259 9.92 -5.07 -20.43
N LEU A 260 8.74 -5.16 -21.03
CA LEU A 260 7.68 -6.07 -20.62
C LEU A 260 8.14 -7.53 -20.67
N ALA A 261 8.69 -7.99 -21.81
CA ALA A 261 9.18 -9.35 -21.98
C ALA A 261 10.35 -9.70 -21.02
N ALA A 262 11.18 -8.72 -20.70
CA ALA A 262 12.33 -8.88 -19.79
C ALA A 262 11.93 -8.86 -18.32
N TYR A 263 10.74 -8.37 -17.93
CA TYR A 263 10.35 -8.26 -16.52
C TYR A 263 10.36 -9.62 -15.82
N ARG A 264 10.93 -9.65 -14.60
CA ARG A 264 10.95 -10.83 -13.72
C ARG A 264 10.56 -10.42 -12.31
N ALA A 265 9.55 -11.06 -11.73
CA ALA A 265 9.28 -11.00 -10.30
C ALA A 265 10.45 -11.62 -9.51
N ARG A 266 10.61 -11.23 -8.26
CA ARG A 266 11.66 -11.75 -7.37
C ARG A 266 11.06 -12.45 -6.16
N GLN A 267 11.63 -13.58 -5.77
CA GLN A 267 11.45 -14.09 -4.42
C GLN A 267 12.58 -13.54 -3.57
N ARG A 268 12.22 -12.96 -2.42
CA ARG A 268 13.15 -12.40 -1.44
C ARG A 268 13.04 -13.15 -0.12
N GLU A 269 14.07 -13.10 0.70
CA GLU A 269 13.99 -13.57 2.07
C GLU A 269 13.12 -12.61 2.90
N VAL A 270 12.24 -13.16 3.73
CA VAL A 270 11.33 -12.38 4.57
C VAL A 270 12.14 -11.64 5.63
N LEU A 271 11.88 -10.35 5.80
CA LEU A 271 12.48 -9.57 6.88
C LEU A 271 11.69 -9.76 8.16
N CYS A 272 12.35 -10.24 9.21
CA CYS A 272 11.72 -10.42 10.52
C CYS A 272 12.44 -9.63 11.61
N GLY A 273 11.70 -9.12 12.57
CA GLY A 273 12.18 -8.46 13.77
C GLY A 273 11.31 -8.78 14.98
N ARG A 274 11.81 -8.52 16.18
CA ARG A 274 11.08 -8.74 17.43
C ARG A 274 10.50 -7.44 17.98
N TYR A 275 9.29 -7.54 18.50
CA TYR A 275 8.66 -6.52 19.33
C TYR A 275 7.97 -7.18 20.51
N ARG A 276 8.32 -6.79 21.75
CA ARG A 276 7.84 -7.46 22.95
C ARG A 276 8.07 -8.98 22.88
N ALA A 277 7.00 -9.74 23.07
CA ALA A 277 6.98 -11.19 23.00
C ALA A 277 6.78 -11.75 21.56
N TYR A 278 6.63 -10.90 20.55
CA TYR A 278 6.20 -11.28 19.23
C TYR A 278 7.34 -11.17 18.20
N THR A 279 7.22 -11.97 17.11
CA THR A 279 8.04 -11.84 15.91
C THR A 279 7.18 -11.30 14.77
N LEU A 280 7.59 -10.20 14.18
CA LEU A 280 6.92 -9.56 13.06
C LEU A 280 7.74 -9.78 11.79
N CYS A 281 7.10 -10.23 10.73
CA CYS A 281 7.73 -10.58 9.47
C CYS A 281 7.00 -9.92 8.31
N GLY A 282 7.75 -9.43 7.31
CA GLY A 282 7.16 -8.76 6.16
C GLY A 282 8.15 -8.62 5.00
N MET A 283 7.79 -7.76 4.04
CA MET A 283 8.58 -7.52 2.84
C MET A 283 9.89 -6.77 3.14
N PRO A 284 11.05 -7.28 2.68
CA PRO A 284 12.33 -6.56 2.77
C PRO A 284 12.40 -5.43 1.71
N PRO A 285 13.45 -4.60 1.69
CA PRO A 285 13.69 -3.67 0.60
C PRO A 285 13.61 -4.32 -0.81
N PRO A 286 13.04 -3.63 -1.81
CA PRO A 286 12.71 -2.20 -1.89
C PRO A 286 11.48 -1.78 -1.08
N GLY A 287 10.81 -2.72 -0.38
CA GLY A 287 9.78 -2.41 0.60
C GLY A 287 10.38 -1.74 1.84
N SER A 288 10.02 -0.49 2.10
CA SER A 288 10.41 0.23 3.30
C SER A 288 9.44 0.00 4.46
N GLY A 289 8.25 -0.54 4.17
CA GLY A 289 7.19 -0.68 5.16
C GLY A 289 7.61 -1.49 6.37
N THR A 290 8.09 -2.71 6.16
CA THR A 290 8.48 -3.61 7.26
C THR A 290 9.66 -3.06 8.08
N THR A 291 10.72 -2.56 7.41
CA THR A 291 11.86 -1.96 8.12
C THR A 291 11.44 -0.80 9.00
N THR A 292 10.58 0.08 8.49
CA THR A 292 10.17 1.29 9.21
C THR A 292 9.16 0.97 10.32
N VAL A 293 8.22 0.03 10.09
CA VAL A 293 7.32 -0.47 11.15
C VAL A 293 8.13 -1.09 12.30
N LEU A 294 9.10 -1.96 11.99
CA LEU A 294 9.98 -2.55 13.01
C LEU A 294 10.84 -1.50 13.72
N ALA A 295 11.29 -0.46 13.01
CA ALA A 295 12.01 0.65 13.62
C ALA A 295 11.11 1.45 14.59
N ILE A 296 9.88 1.83 14.20
CA ILE A 296 8.92 2.52 15.07
C ILE A 296 8.67 1.71 16.33
N LEU A 297 8.36 0.42 16.19
CA LEU A 297 8.08 -0.47 17.32
C LEU A 297 9.32 -0.64 18.22
N GLY A 298 10.50 -0.82 17.63
CA GLY A 298 11.76 -0.93 18.37
C GLY A 298 12.15 0.35 19.13
N LEU A 299 11.83 1.53 18.58
CA LEU A 299 11.98 2.82 19.26
C LEU A 299 11.02 2.97 20.45
N LEU A 300 9.83 2.39 20.33
CA LEU A 300 8.81 2.40 21.39
C LEU A 300 9.03 1.32 22.45
N GLU A 301 9.93 0.34 22.24
CA GLU A 301 10.08 -0.82 23.13
C GLU A 301 10.44 -0.46 24.59
N ARG A 302 11.09 0.70 24.82
CA ARG A 302 11.42 1.18 26.18
C ARG A 302 10.27 1.85 26.92
N PHE A 303 9.16 2.17 26.22
CA PHE A 303 8.01 2.83 26.79
C PHE A 303 6.91 1.81 27.13
N GLU A 304 6.19 2.04 28.22
CA GLU A 304 5.06 1.20 28.65
C GLU A 304 3.78 1.64 27.93
N MET A 305 3.72 1.34 26.61
CA MET A 305 2.58 1.73 25.76
C MET A 305 1.26 1.15 26.27
N ASP A 306 1.29 -0.03 26.85
CA ASP A 306 0.15 -0.73 27.45
C ASP A 306 -0.50 0.01 28.63
N ARG A 307 0.23 0.92 29.26
CA ARG A 307 -0.28 1.77 30.35
C ARG A 307 -0.89 3.08 29.87
N LEU A 308 -0.70 3.43 28.59
CA LEU A 308 -1.27 4.63 28.00
C LEU A 308 -2.63 4.32 27.38
N ARG A 309 -3.57 5.25 27.50
CA ARG A 309 -4.79 5.16 26.72
C ARG A 309 -4.47 5.45 25.25
N PRO A 310 -5.02 4.68 24.30
CA PRO A 310 -4.75 4.84 22.87
C PRO A 310 -4.91 6.28 22.37
N GLU A 311 -5.95 6.98 22.84
CA GLU A 311 -6.30 8.33 22.39
C GLU A 311 -5.68 9.45 23.26
N SER A 312 -4.69 9.14 24.10
CA SER A 312 -4.04 10.14 24.94
C SER A 312 -2.98 10.93 24.17
N ALA A 313 -2.79 12.21 24.55
CA ALA A 313 -1.71 13.03 23.98
C ALA A 313 -0.33 12.38 24.16
N ALA A 314 -0.09 11.66 25.25
CA ALA A 314 1.16 10.94 25.48
C ALA A 314 1.37 9.80 24.48
N ALA A 315 0.34 9.01 24.17
CA ALA A 315 0.43 7.94 23.16
C ALA A 315 0.70 8.52 21.76
N VAL A 316 -0.03 9.57 21.38
CA VAL A 316 0.17 10.27 20.08
C VAL A 316 1.58 10.86 20.01
N HIS A 317 2.05 11.50 21.07
CA HIS A 317 3.40 12.08 21.14
C HIS A 317 4.47 11.01 20.94
N LEU A 318 4.51 9.97 21.74
CA LEU A 318 5.55 8.94 21.65
C LEU A 318 5.54 8.24 20.29
N PHE A 319 4.35 7.93 19.77
CA PHE A 319 4.20 7.32 18.46
C PHE A 319 4.73 8.24 17.34
N SER A 320 4.41 9.53 17.40
CA SER A 320 4.88 10.52 16.42
C SER A 320 6.38 10.71 16.47
N GLU A 321 6.98 10.77 17.66
CA GLU A 321 8.43 10.93 17.82
C GLU A 321 9.19 9.69 17.32
N ALA A 322 8.68 8.49 17.58
CA ALA A 322 9.23 7.25 17.00
C ALA A 322 9.12 7.25 15.47
N GLY A 323 7.97 7.69 14.93
CA GLY A 323 7.77 7.90 13.50
C GLY A 323 8.83 8.82 12.89
N ARG A 324 9.08 10.01 13.51
CA ARG A 324 10.10 10.98 13.02
C ARG A 324 11.46 10.34 12.82
N LEU A 325 11.93 9.60 13.81
CA LEU A 325 13.25 8.94 13.78
C LEU A 325 13.29 7.83 12.71
N ALA A 326 12.25 7.02 12.64
CA ALA A 326 12.19 5.90 11.70
C ALA A 326 12.09 6.37 10.24
N TYR A 327 11.28 7.40 9.97
CA TYR A 327 11.17 7.97 8.62
C TYR A 327 12.45 8.72 8.19
N ALA A 328 13.14 9.40 9.11
CA ALA A 328 14.42 10.03 8.80
C ALA A 328 15.46 9.01 8.29
N ASP A 329 15.52 7.84 8.94
CA ASP A 329 16.41 6.77 8.51
C ASP A 329 15.92 6.11 7.19
N ARG A 330 14.61 5.86 7.06
CA ARG A 330 13.98 5.33 5.84
C ARG A 330 14.35 6.17 4.61
N ASP A 331 14.11 7.47 4.70
CA ASP A 331 14.23 8.38 3.56
C ASP A 331 15.68 8.50 3.06
N ARG A 332 16.65 8.21 3.92
CA ARG A 332 18.05 8.23 3.55
C ARG A 332 18.57 6.91 3.02
N TYR A 333 18.13 5.78 3.57
CA TYR A 333 18.83 4.51 3.39
C TYR A 333 18.03 3.46 2.62
N VAL A 334 16.69 3.54 2.57
CA VAL A 334 15.91 2.47 1.95
C VAL A 334 15.71 2.72 0.46
N ALA A 335 16.11 1.76 -0.35
CA ALA A 335 15.99 1.74 -1.80
C ALA A 335 16.00 0.28 -2.30
N ASP A 336 16.08 0.07 -3.61
CA ASP A 336 16.27 -1.26 -4.19
C ASP A 336 17.66 -1.81 -3.84
N PRO A 337 17.76 -2.92 -3.08
CA PRO A 337 19.03 -3.48 -2.65
C PRO A 337 19.86 -4.09 -3.80
N ASP A 338 19.25 -4.30 -4.98
CA ASP A 338 19.96 -4.76 -6.16
C ASP A 338 20.78 -3.60 -6.80
N PHE A 339 20.57 -2.33 -6.35
CA PHE A 339 21.19 -1.10 -6.89
C PHE A 339 21.85 -0.20 -5.83
N ALA A 340 21.55 -0.40 -4.56
CA ALA A 340 22.07 0.44 -3.49
C ALA A 340 22.38 -0.39 -2.24
N ASP A 341 23.41 0.00 -1.50
CA ASP A 341 23.74 -0.61 -0.21
C ASP A 341 22.73 -0.18 0.85
N VAL A 342 21.74 -1.03 1.10
CA VAL A 342 20.69 -0.79 2.11
C VAL A 342 21.08 -1.51 3.40
N PRO A 343 21.32 -0.78 4.51
CA PRO A 343 21.73 -1.38 5.79
C PRO A 343 20.54 -2.01 6.53
N THR A 344 19.83 -2.95 5.88
CA THR A 344 18.57 -3.51 6.36
C THR A 344 18.65 -4.05 7.78
N ALA A 345 19.69 -4.84 8.08
CA ALA A 345 19.91 -5.38 9.43
C ALA A 345 20.26 -4.28 10.45
N GLY A 346 20.96 -3.23 10.01
CA GLY A 346 21.32 -2.09 10.83
C GLY A 346 20.11 -1.24 11.23
N LEU A 347 19.18 -1.01 10.28
CA LEU A 347 17.97 -0.24 10.49
C LEU A 347 17.05 -0.83 11.57
N ILE A 348 17.06 -2.15 11.73
CA ILE A 348 16.26 -2.86 12.75
C ILE A 348 17.12 -3.38 13.92
N ASN A 349 18.39 -2.97 14.00
CA ASN A 349 19.29 -3.41 15.06
C ASN A 349 18.82 -2.87 16.42
N ARG A 350 18.60 -3.76 17.38
CA ARG A 350 18.03 -3.39 18.69
C ARG A 350 18.88 -2.43 19.49
N ALA A 351 20.22 -2.56 19.44
CA ALA A 351 21.11 -1.64 20.15
C ALA A 351 21.08 -0.25 19.52
N TYR A 352 21.06 -0.18 18.20
CA TYR A 352 20.91 1.06 17.46
C TYR A 352 19.58 1.75 17.79
N LEU A 353 18.46 1.03 17.68
CA LEU A 353 17.12 1.57 17.95
C LEU A 353 16.99 2.02 19.43
N ARG A 354 17.58 1.29 20.37
CA ARG A 354 17.60 1.71 21.78
C ARG A 354 18.33 3.04 21.94
N GLY A 355 19.52 3.19 21.38
CA GLY A 355 20.26 4.45 21.42
C GLY A 355 19.49 5.60 20.74
N ARG A 356 18.87 5.34 19.58
CA ARG A 356 18.01 6.34 18.90
C ARG A 356 16.80 6.73 19.74
N SER A 357 16.20 5.77 20.42
CA SER A 357 15.04 6.00 21.30
C SER A 357 15.32 6.98 22.45
N GLU A 358 16.58 7.10 22.90
CA GLU A 358 16.99 8.07 23.93
C GLU A 358 16.78 9.53 23.50
N LEU A 359 16.66 9.80 22.20
CA LEU A 359 16.31 11.12 21.66
C LEU A 359 14.85 11.49 21.91
N ILE A 360 13.96 10.53 22.14
CA ILE A 360 12.54 10.76 22.45
C ILE A 360 12.43 11.27 23.89
N ARG A 361 11.94 12.49 24.04
CA ARG A 361 11.69 13.14 25.34
C ARG A 361 10.19 13.12 25.62
N PRO A 362 9.70 12.49 26.72
CA PRO A 362 8.27 12.39 26.99
C PRO A 362 7.53 13.73 27.10
N GLU A 363 8.27 14.82 27.39
CA GLU A 363 7.69 16.12 27.69
C GLU A 363 7.67 17.08 26.50
N ARG A 364 8.44 16.78 25.43
CA ARG A 364 8.55 17.71 24.29
C ARG A 364 8.92 17.01 23.00
N SER A 365 8.41 17.54 21.90
CA SER A 365 8.75 17.12 20.53
C SER A 365 10.19 17.51 20.17
N MET A 366 10.84 16.63 19.40
CA MET A 366 12.14 16.92 18.78
C MET A 366 12.02 17.79 17.53
N GLY A 367 10.81 18.08 17.06
CA GLY A 367 10.58 18.75 15.79
C GLY A 367 10.90 17.84 14.60
N ARG A 368 11.92 18.15 13.82
CA ARG A 368 12.39 17.33 12.69
C ARG A 368 13.60 16.48 13.10
N ALA A 369 13.51 15.19 12.91
CA ALA A 369 14.60 14.25 13.18
C ALA A 369 15.62 14.24 12.03
N GLN A 370 16.88 14.03 12.38
CA GLN A 370 17.95 13.74 11.43
C GLN A 370 18.13 12.22 11.32
N ALA A 371 18.49 11.74 10.12
CA ALA A 371 18.84 10.35 9.94
C ALA A 371 20.04 9.99 10.81
N GLY A 372 19.98 8.82 11.44
CA GLY A 372 21.08 8.28 12.23
C GLY A 372 22.15 7.61 11.36
N ALA A 373 23.01 6.82 12.00
CA ALA A 373 24.00 6.00 11.34
C ALA A 373 23.81 4.54 11.77
N PRO A 374 22.85 3.80 11.19
CA PRO A 374 22.65 2.40 11.53
C PRO A 374 23.89 1.57 11.15
N PRO A 375 24.21 0.50 11.87
CA PRO A 375 25.32 -0.37 11.52
C PRO A 375 25.29 -0.81 10.06
N GLY A 376 26.43 -0.68 9.36
CA GLY A 376 26.54 -0.99 7.94
C GLY A 376 26.02 0.11 6.98
N ALA A 377 25.62 1.27 7.50
CA ALA A 377 25.15 2.36 6.66
C ALA A 377 26.28 3.01 5.86
N SER A 378 26.05 3.19 4.56
CA SER A 378 26.87 4.08 3.74
C SER A 378 26.43 5.54 3.96
N LEU A 379 27.34 6.39 4.36
CA LEU A 379 27.09 7.82 4.51
C LEU A 379 27.16 8.59 3.19
N ALA A 380 27.47 7.90 2.09
CA ALA A 380 27.57 8.48 0.75
C ALA A 380 26.21 9.00 0.22
N TYR A 381 25.09 8.43 0.68
CA TYR A 381 23.77 8.82 0.20
C TYR A 381 23.24 10.09 0.89
N ALA A 382 22.59 10.93 0.11
CA ALA A 382 21.73 12.01 0.60
C ALA A 382 20.35 11.46 1.01
N GLY A 383 19.62 12.23 1.82
CA GLY A 383 18.20 11.96 2.12
C GLY A 383 17.31 12.29 0.94
N ASP A 384 16.16 11.66 0.89
CA ASP A 384 15.11 11.86 -0.11
C ASP A 384 13.81 12.26 0.58
N GLU A 385 13.27 13.41 0.23
CA GLU A 385 11.94 13.84 0.68
C GLU A 385 10.90 13.39 -0.34
N ASP A 386 10.41 12.21 -0.12
CA ASP A 386 9.50 11.47 -0.98
C ASP A 386 8.09 12.09 -1.07
N SER A 387 7.40 11.91 -2.20
CA SER A 387 6.07 12.45 -2.50
C SER A 387 5.02 11.38 -2.85
N GLU A 388 5.12 10.16 -2.30
CA GLU A 388 4.11 9.12 -2.53
C GLU A 388 2.68 9.60 -2.19
N VAL A 389 1.76 9.47 -3.15
CA VAL A 389 0.34 9.77 -2.99
C VAL A 389 -0.44 8.48 -2.77
N PRO A 390 -1.40 8.43 -1.83
CA PRO A 390 -2.07 7.19 -1.47
C PRO A 390 -3.04 6.70 -2.54
N ALA A 391 -2.78 5.58 -3.18
CA ALA A 391 -3.78 4.70 -3.79
C ALA A 391 -3.23 3.27 -3.83
N THR A 392 -3.84 2.39 -3.11
CA THR A 392 -3.36 1.02 -2.89
C THR A 392 -4.52 0.19 -2.39
N SER A 393 -4.48 -1.13 -2.59
CA SER A 393 -5.37 -2.09 -1.94
C SER A 393 -4.57 -3.07 -1.09
N HIS A 394 -5.17 -3.59 -0.04
CA HIS A 394 -4.61 -4.67 0.76
C HIS A 394 -5.60 -5.81 0.91
N LEU A 395 -5.07 -7.03 1.01
CA LEU A 395 -5.84 -8.21 1.35
C LEU A 395 -5.07 -9.11 2.33
N SER A 396 -5.81 -9.63 3.30
CA SER A 396 -5.34 -10.61 4.29
C SER A 396 -6.17 -11.88 4.14
N ILE A 397 -5.52 -13.04 4.02
CA ILE A 397 -6.19 -14.33 3.82
C ILE A 397 -5.55 -15.40 4.69
N VAL A 398 -6.38 -16.24 5.31
CA VAL A 398 -5.98 -17.47 5.99
C VAL A 398 -6.82 -18.60 5.42
N ASP A 399 -6.18 -19.68 4.90
CA ASP A 399 -6.88 -20.85 4.38
C ASP A 399 -7.15 -21.91 5.46
N ALA A 400 -7.92 -22.95 5.12
CA ALA A 400 -8.29 -24.01 6.02
C ALA A 400 -7.11 -24.88 6.52
N GLY A 401 -5.95 -24.79 5.87
CA GLY A 401 -4.70 -25.41 6.32
C GLY A 401 -3.89 -24.52 7.28
N GLY A 402 -4.38 -23.31 7.56
CA GLY A 402 -3.67 -22.32 8.38
C GLY A 402 -2.57 -21.57 7.61
N ASN A 403 -2.44 -21.77 6.30
CA ASN A 403 -1.54 -20.95 5.48
C ASN A 403 -2.09 -19.55 5.37
N ALA A 404 -1.19 -18.56 5.32
CA ALA A 404 -1.59 -17.16 5.31
C ALA A 404 -0.93 -16.37 4.19
N VAL A 405 -1.67 -15.39 3.67
CA VAL A 405 -1.20 -14.38 2.73
C VAL A 405 -1.54 -13.00 3.25
N ALA A 406 -0.53 -12.13 3.35
CA ALA A 406 -0.68 -10.68 3.40
C ALA A 406 -0.19 -10.13 2.06
N MET A 407 -1.06 -9.48 1.30
CA MET A 407 -0.73 -8.91 -0.01
C MET A 407 -1.15 -7.46 -0.09
N THR A 408 -0.21 -6.59 -0.44
CA THR A 408 -0.47 -5.18 -0.74
C THR A 408 -0.15 -4.93 -2.21
N THR A 409 -1.07 -4.30 -2.93
CA THR A 409 -1.07 -4.16 -4.38
C THR A 409 -1.45 -2.74 -4.79
N THR A 410 -0.86 -2.22 -5.86
CA THR A 410 -0.98 -0.79 -6.21
C THR A 410 -0.79 -0.54 -7.70
N ILE A 411 -1.35 0.58 -8.16
CA ILE A 411 -0.97 1.28 -9.39
C ILE A 411 -0.41 2.67 -9.10
N GLU A 412 -0.04 2.95 -7.86
CA GLU A 412 0.50 4.13 -7.19
C GLU A 412 -0.59 5.16 -6.86
N SER A 413 -0.83 6.19 -7.64
CA SER A 413 -1.83 7.21 -7.35
C SER A 413 -3.23 6.82 -7.84
N GLN A 414 -4.24 7.57 -7.41
CA GLN A 414 -5.63 7.37 -7.87
C GLN A 414 -5.70 7.26 -9.40
N PHE A 415 -6.17 6.11 -9.90
CA PHE A 415 -6.24 5.75 -11.34
C PHE A 415 -4.88 5.68 -12.06
N GLY A 416 -3.77 5.54 -11.35
CA GLY A 416 -2.45 5.39 -11.93
C GLY A 416 -2.06 6.54 -12.85
N ALA A 417 -1.50 6.22 -14.01
CA ALA A 417 -1.15 7.21 -15.05
C ALA A 417 -2.38 7.72 -15.83
N ARG A 418 -3.60 7.31 -15.50
CA ARG A 418 -4.86 7.59 -16.23
C ARG A 418 -4.85 7.08 -17.68
N ILE A 419 -4.04 6.09 -17.98
CA ILE A 419 -3.96 5.44 -19.29
C ILE A 419 -4.66 4.09 -19.19
N MET A 420 -5.72 3.87 -19.97
CA MET A 420 -6.50 2.64 -19.96
C MET A 420 -6.22 1.80 -21.21
N VAL A 421 -5.84 0.53 -21.01
CA VAL A 421 -5.55 -0.45 -22.07
C VAL A 421 -6.30 -1.74 -21.79
N HIS A 422 -6.98 -2.33 -22.77
CA HIS A 422 -7.72 -3.60 -22.61
C HIS A 422 -8.63 -3.67 -21.37
N GLY A 423 -9.16 -2.52 -20.92
CA GLY A 423 -10.05 -2.46 -19.76
C GLY A 423 -9.36 -2.39 -18.40
N PHE A 424 -8.05 -2.21 -18.32
CA PHE A 424 -7.32 -1.96 -17.06
C PHE A 424 -6.48 -0.68 -17.15
N LEU A 425 -6.12 -0.10 -16.00
CA LEU A 425 -5.31 1.11 -15.89
C LEU A 425 -3.83 0.78 -15.69
N LEU A 426 -2.95 1.60 -16.30
CA LEU A 426 -1.50 1.53 -16.09
C LEU A 426 -1.09 2.34 -14.87
N ASN A 427 -0.06 1.85 -14.19
CA ASN A 427 0.55 2.49 -13.02
C ASN A 427 1.27 3.79 -13.36
N ASN A 428 1.51 4.62 -12.34
CA ASN A 428 2.42 5.76 -12.41
C ASN A 428 3.62 5.59 -11.45
N GLN A 429 4.09 4.37 -11.29
CA GLN A 429 5.01 3.97 -10.22
C GLN A 429 6.39 4.60 -10.30
N MET A 430 6.77 5.15 -11.49
CA MET A 430 8.04 5.87 -11.63
C MET A 430 8.10 7.14 -10.77
N THR A 431 6.94 7.67 -10.35
CA THR A 431 6.88 8.84 -9.46
C THR A 431 7.28 8.54 -8.02
N ASP A 432 7.40 7.25 -7.64
CA ASP A 432 7.90 6.82 -6.32
C ASP A 432 9.43 6.85 -6.21
N PHE A 433 10.13 7.08 -7.30
CA PHE A 433 11.56 7.39 -7.23
C PHE A 433 11.81 8.82 -6.75
N ALA A 434 12.99 9.06 -6.22
CA ALA A 434 13.48 10.41 -5.98
C ALA A 434 13.57 11.18 -7.30
N TRP A 435 13.01 12.38 -7.35
CA TRP A 435 13.01 13.20 -8.55
C TRP A 435 14.29 14.00 -8.72
N LEU A 436 14.96 14.31 -7.59
CA LEU A 436 16.32 14.82 -7.59
C LEU A 436 17.28 13.65 -7.43
N PRO A 437 18.13 13.37 -8.43
CA PRO A 437 19.02 12.20 -8.38
C PRO A 437 20.16 12.36 -7.37
N GLU A 438 20.43 13.61 -6.97
CA GLU A 438 21.47 13.96 -6.00
C GLU A 438 21.06 15.18 -5.15
N ASP A 439 21.64 15.30 -3.98
CA ASP A 439 21.57 16.49 -3.13
C ASP A 439 22.97 16.83 -2.63
N ASN A 440 23.41 18.07 -2.87
CA ASN A 440 24.75 18.59 -2.52
C ASN A 440 25.90 17.68 -3.03
N GLY A 441 25.79 17.19 -4.27
CA GLY A 441 26.77 16.33 -4.93
C GLY A 441 26.81 14.89 -4.39
N ARG A 442 25.87 14.49 -3.53
CA ARG A 442 25.72 13.11 -3.05
C ARG A 442 24.51 12.47 -3.71
N PRO A 443 24.65 11.24 -4.24
CA PRO A 443 23.55 10.54 -4.89
C PRO A 443 22.45 10.20 -3.87
N VAL A 444 21.20 10.20 -4.33
CA VAL A 444 20.05 9.68 -3.56
C VAL A 444 19.93 8.18 -3.81
N ALA A 445 19.78 7.39 -2.75
CA ALA A 445 19.69 5.93 -2.87
C ALA A 445 18.50 5.48 -3.74
N ASN A 446 17.35 6.17 -3.62
CA ASN A 446 16.12 5.88 -4.38
C ASN A 446 16.04 6.65 -5.73
N ARG A 447 17.15 7.11 -6.30
CA ARG A 447 17.14 7.75 -7.63
C ARG A 447 16.76 6.75 -8.73
N ILE A 448 16.25 7.27 -9.85
CA ILE A 448 15.89 6.46 -11.01
C ILE A 448 17.15 5.88 -11.66
N GLU A 449 17.12 4.57 -11.94
CA GLU A 449 18.12 3.85 -12.74
C GLU A 449 17.41 2.77 -13.57
N PRO A 450 17.87 2.46 -14.82
CA PRO A 450 17.27 1.42 -15.65
C PRO A 450 17.13 0.07 -14.93
N GLY A 451 15.95 -0.53 -14.99
CA GLY A 451 15.66 -1.82 -14.37
C GLY A 451 15.48 -1.81 -12.84
N LYS A 452 15.72 -0.69 -12.17
CA LYS A 452 15.56 -0.51 -10.73
C LYS A 452 14.09 -0.47 -10.33
N ARG A 453 13.80 -0.94 -9.12
CA ARG A 453 12.48 -0.84 -8.47
C ARG A 453 12.43 0.40 -7.57
N PRO A 454 11.35 1.20 -7.63
CA PRO A 454 11.21 2.30 -6.69
C PRO A 454 10.95 1.78 -5.28
N ARG A 455 11.40 2.54 -4.28
CA ARG A 455 11.04 2.31 -2.88
C ARG A 455 9.51 2.25 -2.73
N SER A 456 9.03 1.45 -1.78
CA SER A 456 7.60 1.33 -1.49
C SER A 456 7.32 1.33 0.01
N SER A 457 6.26 2.02 0.42
CA SER A 457 5.77 2.01 1.80
C SER A 457 4.81 0.85 2.10
N MET A 458 4.46 0.02 1.13
CA MET A 458 3.62 -1.17 1.33
C MET A 458 4.21 -2.06 2.42
N ALA A 459 3.38 -2.45 3.40
CA ALA A 459 3.77 -3.15 4.61
C ALA A 459 2.90 -4.40 4.88
N PRO A 460 2.82 -5.37 3.94
CA PRO A 460 2.16 -6.64 4.26
C PRO A 460 2.92 -7.34 5.39
N THR A 461 2.23 -7.65 6.49
CA THR A 461 2.86 -8.08 7.73
C THR A 461 2.20 -9.33 8.29
N LEU A 462 3.01 -10.29 8.73
CA LEU A 462 2.63 -11.45 9.52
C LEU A 462 3.24 -11.34 10.91
N VAL A 463 2.47 -11.66 11.95
CA VAL A 463 2.94 -11.65 13.34
C VAL A 463 2.81 -13.06 13.93
N PHE A 464 3.84 -13.46 14.65
CA PHE A 464 3.93 -14.75 15.33
C PHE A 464 4.13 -14.55 16.83
N ASP A 465 3.53 -15.43 17.62
CA ASP A 465 3.73 -15.47 19.08
C ASP A 465 5.10 -16.09 19.45
N ASN A 466 5.39 -16.16 20.75
CA ASN A 466 6.63 -16.77 21.27
C ASN A 466 6.79 -18.27 20.90
N ALA A 467 5.70 -18.97 20.63
CA ALA A 467 5.72 -20.35 20.22
C ALA A 467 5.89 -20.52 18.68
N GLY A 468 6.01 -19.40 17.96
CA GLY A 468 6.09 -19.39 16.51
C GLY A 468 4.78 -19.70 15.81
N LYS A 469 3.62 -19.56 16.50
CA LYS A 469 2.31 -19.69 15.90
C LYS A 469 1.88 -18.37 15.28
N LEU A 470 1.24 -18.43 14.12
CA LEU A 470 0.66 -17.26 13.47
C LEU A 470 -0.37 -16.61 14.40
N LYS A 471 -0.22 -15.31 14.64
CA LYS A 471 -1.06 -14.50 15.51
C LYS A 471 -1.89 -13.47 14.74
N LEU A 472 -1.30 -12.85 13.70
CA LEU A 472 -1.95 -11.77 12.97
C LEU A 472 -1.45 -11.71 11.52
N VAL A 473 -2.37 -11.46 10.60
CA VAL A 473 -2.13 -11.11 9.19
C VAL A 473 -2.68 -9.73 8.98
N ILE A 474 -1.89 -8.76 8.50
CA ILE A 474 -2.32 -7.37 8.40
C ILE A 474 -1.57 -6.58 7.34
N GLY A 475 -2.22 -5.54 6.85
CA GLY A 475 -1.63 -4.47 6.05
C GLY A 475 -2.66 -3.40 5.72
N ALA A 476 -2.23 -2.39 4.98
CA ALA A 476 -3.05 -1.23 4.64
C ALA A 476 -2.68 -0.66 3.28
N PRO A 477 -3.61 0.00 2.58
CA PRO A 477 -3.31 1.06 1.62
C PRO A 477 -3.02 2.37 2.32
N GLY A 478 -2.52 3.39 1.58
CA GLY A 478 -2.40 4.73 2.11
C GLY A 478 -1.06 5.44 1.82
N GLY A 479 -0.28 5.04 0.80
CA GLY A 479 1.01 5.63 0.48
C GLY A 479 1.95 5.60 1.67
N HIS A 480 2.66 6.70 1.95
CA HIS A 480 3.58 6.79 3.11
C HIS A 480 2.92 6.53 4.46
N ALA A 481 1.63 6.83 4.61
CA ALA A 481 0.92 6.65 5.87
C ALA A 481 0.63 5.16 6.20
N ILE A 482 0.77 4.24 5.24
CA ILE A 482 0.64 2.79 5.45
C ILE A 482 1.44 2.33 6.67
N ILE A 483 2.66 2.81 6.80
CA ILE A 483 3.58 2.45 7.88
C ILE A 483 2.98 2.80 9.24
N ASN A 484 2.46 4.03 9.38
CA ASN A 484 1.81 4.49 10.61
C ASN A 484 0.51 3.72 10.88
N PHE A 485 -0.28 3.44 9.85
CA PHE A 485 -1.53 2.68 10.01
C PHE A 485 -1.27 1.26 10.52
N VAL A 486 -0.31 0.57 9.92
CA VAL A 486 0.08 -0.79 10.34
C VAL A 486 0.70 -0.76 11.73
N ALA A 487 1.66 0.14 12.01
CA ALA A 487 2.30 0.24 13.32
C ALA A 487 1.31 0.56 14.44
N LYS A 488 0.38 1.53 14.23
CA LYS A 488 -0.69 1.86 15.18
C LYS A 488 -1.55 0.64 15.50
N THR A 489 -1.98 -0.09 14.47
CA THR A 489 -2.85 -1.25 14.65
C THR A 489 -2.13 -2.40 15.33
N LEU A 490 -0.83 -2.60 15.05
CA LEU A 490 0.01 -3.56 15.79
C LEU A 490 0.09 -3.21 17.29
N ILE A 491 0.31 -1.95 17.64
CA ILE A 491 0.28 -1.51 19.05
C ILE A 491 -1.12 -1.76 19.65
N GLY A 492 -2.18 -1.47 18.89
CA GLY A 492 -3.57 -1.74 19.29
C GLY A 492 -3.80 -3.19 19.72
N VAL A 493 -3.32 -4.13 18.92
CA VAL A 493 -3.48 -5.56 19.20
C VAL A 493 -2.48 -6.06 20.24
N LEU A 494 -1.20 -5.65 20.17
CA LEU A 494 -0.11 -6.27 20.91
C LEU A 494 0.13 -5.66 22.30
N ASP A 495 -0.04 -4.33 22.42
CA ASP A 495 0.12 -3.63 23.71
C ASP A 495 -1.25 -3.37 24.36
N TRP A 496 -2.23 -2.81 23.62
CA TRP A 496 -3.53 -2.43 24.18
C TRP A 496 -4.56 -3.57 24.22
N GLN A 497 -4.19 -4.76 23.75
CA GLN A 497 -5.01 -5.99 23.80
C GLN A 497 -6.41 -5.83 23.15
N LEU A 498 -6.53 -4.95 22.17
CA LEU A 498 -7.77 -4.75 21.41
C LEU A 498 -7.99 -5.92 20.44
N ASP A 499 -9.25 -6.23 20.15
CA ASP A 499 -9.51 -7.09 18.99
C ASP A 499 -9.13 -6.38 17.68
N ILE A 500 -9.04 -7.16 16.60
CA ILE A 500 -8.55 -6.64 15.33
C ILE A 500 -9.43 -5.51 14.76
N GLN A 501 -10.76 -5.59 14.93
CA GLN A 501 -11.67 -4.55 14.44
C GLN A 501 -11.54 -3.28 15.26
N GLN A 502 -11.43 -3.38 16.58
CA GLN A 502 -11.20 -2.24 17.48
C GLN A 502 -9.87 -1.56 17.16
N ALA A 503 -8.79 -2.34 17.00
CA ALA A 503 -7.47 -1.81 16.69
C ALA A 503 -7.41 -1.11 15.33
N ILE A 504 -8.11 -1.63 14.31
CA ILE A 504 -8.26 -1.01 12.99
C ILE A 504 -9.06 0.29 13.09
N ALA A 505 -10.15 0.29 13.87
CA ALA A 505 -11.05 1.44 14.01
C ALA A 505 -10.45 2.60 14.81
N LEU A 506 -9.37 2.39 15.58
CA LEU A 506 -8.68 3.48 16.28
C LEU A 506 -8.39 4.65 15.33
N PRO A 507 -8.53 5.89 15.78
CA PRO A 507 -8.16 7.06 14.99
C PRO A 507 -6.72 6.98 14.50
N ASN A 508 -6.48 7.43 13.28
CA ASN A 508 -5.15 7.45 12.71
C ASN A 508 -4.36 8.65 13.21
N MET A 509 -3.06 8.43 13.40
CA MET A 509 -2.14 9.42 13.94
C MET A 509 -0.69 9.13 13.53
N GLY A 510 0.20 10.07 13.72
CA GLY A 510 1.64 9.84 13.59
C GLY A 510 2.38 11.03 12.97
N SER A 511 3.65 10.80 12.68
CA SER A 511 4.48 11.75 11.94
C SER A 511 5.34 11.00 10.93
N ARG A 512 5.48 11.59 9.74
CA ARG A 512 6.38 11.16 8.68
C ARG A 512 7.62 12.06 8.64
N ASN A 513 8.14 12.39 9.82
CA ASN A 513 9.21 13.38 10.04
C ASN A 513 8.85 14.81 9.61
N ARG A 514 7.56 15.12 9.57
CA ARG A 514 6.95 16.43 9.31
C ARG A 514 6.03 16.80 10.48
N ASN A 515 4.92 17.45 10.24
CA ASN A 515 3.90 17.71 11.26
C ASN A 515 3.46 16.41 11.95
N THR A 516 2.98 16.52 13.19
CA THR A 516 2.21 15.48 13.82
C THR A 516 0.80 15.53 13.25
N GLU A 517 0.41 14.48 12.56
CA GLU A 517 -0.89 14.36 11.92
C GLU A 517 -1.83 13.57 12.81
N ILE A 518 -3.02 14.08 13.03
CA ILE A 518 -4.11 13.40 13.73
C ILE A 518 -5.36 13.42 12.86
N GLU A 519 -6.17 12.36 12.97
CA GLU A 519 -7.36 12.21 12.13
C GLU A 519 -8.41 13.28 12.43
N ARG A 520 -8.83 13.98 11.37
CA ARG A 520 -9.90 14.99 11.42
C ARG A 520 -11.22 14.35 11.84
N GLY A 521 -12.01 15.06 12.65
CA GLY A 521 -13.30 14.60 13.13
C GLY A 521 -13.24 13.47 14.17
N SER A 522 -12.02 13.11 14.64
CA SER A 522 -11.83 12.07 15.66
C SER A 522 -11.66 12.65 17.05
N ILE A 523 -11.76 11.78 18.07
CA ILE A 523 -11.51 12.14 19.47
C ILE A 523 -10.09 12.71 19.69
N LEU A 524 -9.14 12.41 18.79
CA LEU A 524 -7.77 12.92 18.88
C LEU A 524 -7.67 14.43 18.71
N GLU A 525 -8.66 15.11 18.12
CA GLU A 525 -8.67 16.57 18.04
C GLU A 525 -8.57 17.21 19.45
N GLY A 526 -9.17 16.58 20.45
CA GLY A 526 -9.07 17.02 21.85
C GLY A 526 -7.66 16.97 22.44
N THR A 527 -6.71 16.31 21.77
CA THR A 527 -5.30 16.25 22.21
C THR A 527 -4.43 17.35 21.59
N ALA A 528 -4.94 18.08 20.60
CA ALA A 528 -4.15 18.98 19.79
C ALA A 528 -3.43 20.08 20.59
N ASP A 529 -4.11 20.68 21.59
CA ASP A 529 -3.52 21.73 22.40
C ASP A 529 -2.43 21.20 23.35
N ALA A 530 -2.62 20.01 23.91
CA ALA A 530 -1.60 19.34 24.71
C ALA A 530 -0.36 19.00 23.86
N LEU A 531 -0.55 18.53 22.62
CA LEU A 531 0.53 18.26 21.68
C LEU A 531 1.26 19.56 21.27
N ARG A 532 0.54 20.64 21.01
CA ARG A 532 1.15 21.96 20.73
C ARG A 532 1.95 22.46 21.93
N ALA A 533 1.46 22.28 23.16
CA ALA A 533 2.20 22.63 24.37
C ALA A 533 3.51 21.83 24.53
N MET A 534 3.57 20.58 23.99
CA MET A 534 4.80 19.80 23.88
C MET A 534 5.71 20.24 22.69
N GLY A 535 5.31 21.24 21.91
CA GLY A 535 6.08 21.76 20.77
C GLY A 535 5.81 21.07 19.43
N HIS A 536 4.72 20.29 19.29
CA HIS A 536 4.32 19.74 18.01
C HIS A 536 3.66 20.79 17.11
N GLU A 537 4.00 20.76 15.83
CA GLU A 537 3.11 21.29 14.79
C GLU A 537 2.05 20.24 14.51
N VAL A 538 0.79 20.53 14.80
CA VAL A 538 -0.33 19.59 14.69
C VAL A 538 -1.16 19.89 13.46
N GLY A 539 -1.25 18.91 12.54
CA GLY A 539 -2.11 18.92 11.37
C GLY A 539 -3.33 18.02 11.55
N LEU A 540 -4.51 18.52 11.16
CA LEU A 540 -5.72 17.69 11.04
C LEU A 540 -5.78 17.13 9.63
N THR A 541 -5.78 15.81 9.51
CA THR A 541 -5.66 15.11 8.23
C THR A 541 -6.84 14.16 8.01
N ASP A 542 -7.39 14.17 6.81
CA ASP A 542 -8.36 13.17 6.37
C ASP A 542 -7.58 11.90 5.95
N PHE A 543 -7.56 10.89 6.82
CA PHE A 543 -6.84 9.65 6.58
C PHE A 543 -7.74 8.60 5.93
N PRO A 544 -7.57 8.31 4.63
CA PRO A 544 -8.32 7.25 3.96
C PRO A 544 -7.63 5.90 4.16
N SER A 545 -7.31 5.51 5.39
CA SER A 545 -6.76 4.19 5.66
C SER A 545 -7.72 3.11 5.14
N GLY A 546 -7.25 1.93 4.95
CA GLY A 546 -8.05 0.81 4.44
C GLY A 546 -7.44 -0.48 4.99
N LEU A 547 -7.23 -0.49 6.30
CA LEU A 547 -6.65 -1.61 7.02
C LEU A 547 -7.50 -2.87 6.86
N HIS A 548 -6.88 -3.99 6.58
CA HIS A 548 -7.51 -5.30 6.56
C HIS A 548 -6.64 -6.26 7.35
N GLY A 549 -7.23 -6.96 8.32
CA GLY A 549 -6.48 -7.86 9.18
C GLY A 549 -7.26 -9.07 9.65
N ILE A 550 -6.53 -10.15 9.97
CA ILE A 550 -7.06 -11.37 10.55
C ILE A 550 -6.25 -11.69 11.80
N LEU A 551 -6.89 -11.66 12.95
CA LEU A 551 -6.32 -12.11 14.22
C LEU A 551 -6.64 -13.60 14.41
N VAL A 552 -5.59 -14.39 14.62
CA VAL A 552 -5.70 -15.83 14.90
C VAL A 552 -5.75 -16.03 16.40
N THR A 553 -6.79 -16.67 16.88
CA THR A 553 -7.03 -16.97 18.30
C THR A 553 -7.20 -18.47 18.53
N PRO A 554 -7.15 -18.95 19.77
CA PRO A 554 -7.46 -20.35 20.08
C PRO A 554 -8.88 -20.77 19.64
N GLU A 555 -9.82 -19.82 19.60
CA GLU A 555 -11.22 -20.04 19.24
C GLU A 555 -11.48 -19.95 17.74
N GLY A 556 -10.47 -19.57 16.93
CA GLY A 556 -10.58 -19.41 15.48
C GLY A 556 -10.03 -18.09 14.98
N LEU A 557 -10.63 -17.58 13.90
CA LEU A 557 -10.20 -16.40 13.19
C LEU A 557 -11.13 -15.22 13.48
N MET A 558 -10.56 -14.04 13.67
CA MET A 558 -11.29 -12.78 13.82
C MET A 558 -10.84 -11.83 12.70
N GLY A 559 -11.75 -11.43 11.82
CA GLY A 559 -11.50 -10.50 10.72
C GLY A 559 -11.96 -9.09 11.02
N GLY A 560 -11.11 -8.12 10.69
CA GLY A 560 -11.42 -6.70 10.78
C GLY A 560 -11.16 -5.98 9.47
N SER A 561 -12.06 -5.07 9.09
CA SER A 561 -11.93 -4.20 7.92
C SER A 561 -12.15 -2.75 8.29
N ASP A 562 -11.40 -1.86 7.66
CA ASP A 562 -11.41 -0.43 7.98
C ASP A 562 -12.79 0.21 7.74
N PRO A 563 -13.37 0.87 8.76
CA PRO A 563 -14.65 1.55 8.60
C PRO A 563 -14.62 2.73 7.62
N ARG A 564 -13.42 3.22 7.25
CA ARG A 564 -13.23 4.37 6.34
C ARG A 564 -13.28 4.02 4.87
N ARG A 565 -13.30 2.70 4.56
CA ARG A 565 -13.40 2.18 3.18
C ARG A 565 -14.47 1.09 3.05
N GLU A 566 -14.66 0.58 1.83
CA GLU A 566 -15.72 -0.37 1.48
C GLU A 566 -15.33 -1.85 1.73
N GLY A 567 -14.14 -2.12 2.30
CA GLY A 567 -13.62 -3.45 2.54
C GLY A 567 -14.53 -4.31 3.43
N GLU A 568 -14.41 -5.63 3.32
CA GLU A 568 -15.22 -6.59 4.07
C GLU A 568 -14.40 -7.80 4.51
N ALA A 569 -14.80 -8.42 5.63
CA ALA A 569 -14.28 -9.69 6.13
C ALA A 569 -15.33 -10.78 5.94
N MET A 570 -14.92 -11.95 5.39
CA MET A 570 -15.78 -13.13 5.23
C MET A 570 -14.99 -14.40 5.58
N GLY A 571 -15.59 -15.26 6.39
CA GLY A 571 -15.13 -16.62 6.66
C GLY A 571 -16.06 -17.67 6.08
N GLU A 572 -15.92 -18.93 6.54
CA GLU A 572 -16.97 -19.90 6.28
C GLU A 572 -18.25 -19.43 6.97
N THR A 573 -19.33 -19.35 6.21
CA THR A 573 -20.66 -19.21 6.79
C THR A 573 -21.16 -20.62 7.12
N ASP A 574 -21.39 -20.90 8.39
CA ASP A 574 -22.41 -21.88 8.76
C ASP A 574 -23.70 -21.42 8.09
N ALA A 575 -24.37 -22.30 7.42
CA ALA A 575 -25.47 -22.02 6.51
C ALA A 575 -26.40 -20.94 7.04
N LEU A 576 -26.57 -19.87 6.23
CA LEU A 576 -27.73 -18.98 6.21
C LEU A 576 -27.96 -18.05 7.42
N SER A 577 -27.35 -16.88 7.38
CA SER A 577 -28.10 -15.67 7.65
C SER A 577 -28.43 -15.02 6.28
N ALA A 578 -29.64 -15.22 5.80
CA ALA A 578 -30.19 -14.46 4.70
C ALA A 578 -30.16 -12.96 5.06
N PRO A 579 -29.99 -12.05 4.09
CA PRO A 579 -30.07 -10.63 4.38
C PRO A 579 -31.44 -10.36 4.98
N GLN A 580 -31.48 -9.82 6.19
CA GLN A 580 -32.71 -9.28 6.75
C GLN A 580 -33.15 -8.15 5.83
N GLY A 581 -34.21 -8.44 5.09
CA GLY A 581 -34.87 -7.50 4.19
C GLY A 581 -35.22 -6.23 4.96
N GLY A 582 -34.86 -5.09 4.37
CA GLY A 582 -35.29 -3.80 4.85
C GLY A 582 -36.80 -3.81 5.04
N ALA A 583 -37.25 -3.40 6.23
CA ALA A 583 -38.63 -3.20 6.55
C ALA A 583 -39.24 -2.25 5.52
N ALA A 584 -40.26 -2.74 4.81
CA ALA A 584 -41.14 -1.92 4.01
C ALA A 584 -41.78 -0.87 4.94
N VAL A 585 -41.53 0.39 4.67
CA VAL A 585 -42.28 1.47 5.29
C VAL A 585 -43.66 1.47 4.60
N ASP A 586 -44.64 0.88 5.26
CA ASP A 586 -46.06 1.07 4.88
C ASP A 586 -46.36 2.56 4.95
N ARG A 587 -46.71 3.12 3.80
CA ARG A 587 -47.43 4.39 3.70
C ARG A 587 -48.92 4.07 3.73
N GLU A 588 -49.53 4.24 4.87
CA GLU A 588 -50.97 4.49 4.93
C GLU A 588 -51.22 5.90 5.48
N HIS A 589 -51.99 6.64 4.66
CA HIS A 589 -52.74 7.90 4.83
C HIS A 589 -51.95 9.21 4.89
#